data_33ce2da93564b6cf39c3075f4be698cf
#
_entry.id   33ce2da93564b6cf39c3075f4be698cf
#
_cell.length_a   1.000
_cell.length_b   1.000
_cell.length_c   1.000
_cell.angle_alpha   90.00
_cell.angle_beta   90.00
_cell.angle_gamma   90.00
#
_symmetry.space_group_name_H-M   'P 1'
#
loop_
_entity.id
_entity.type
_entity.pdbx_description
1 polymer ?
#
loop_
_entity_poly.entity_id
_entity_poly.type
_entity_poly.pdbx_seq_one_letter_code
_entity_poly.pdbx_strand_id
1 'polypeptide(L)'
;MGYSNSVYKAASNTLHERRLNAEKAAERRKEEVYKKFPRVKELEKQISVGGIKTARAVLAGGDVKDAVSKLRDQNLAMQAEVRKILTDNGYPENYFEPDYFCKKCNDKGYCDINGKTVRCSCMKSALIACACAELNRNAPLSLSTFESFNLEYYDKTVDPKLKVSPYDHMSRVLRYCQNYADNFNSHSESILMKGATGLGKTHLSLAIANEAIKRGYGVIYASAPQLVSKLEKIYFSNKEDDSTFDMLVECDLLIIDDLGTEFHSQFSVSQLYNIFNSRMLSNKPVIINTNLTIRDLQENYTDRFVSRICGNARQLDFLGRDIRIRRK
;
A
#
# COMPACT_ATOMS: atom_id res chain seq x y z
N MET A 1 -9.25 4.89 18.24
CA MET A 1 -8.46 3.66 18.08
C MET A 1 -7.13 3.77 18.79
N GLY A 2 -6.83 2.91 19.74
CA GLY A 2 -5.54 2.74 20.39
C GLY A 2 -4.81 1.57 19.74
N TYR A 3 -3.83 1.83 18.89
CA TYR A 3 -2.90 0.77 18.43
C TYR A 3 -1.97 0.39 19.59
N SER A 4 -1.46 -0.87 19.57
CA SER A 4 -0.47 -1.30 20.56
C SER A 4 0.85 -0.52 20.42
N ASN A 5 1.62 -0.45 21.51
CA ASN A 5 2.94 0.19 21.48
C ASN A 5 3.89 -0.46 20.45
N SER A 6 3.75 -1.77 20.20
CA SER A 6 4.53 -2.48 19.17
C SER A 6 4.22 -1.96 17.76
N VAL A 7 2.96 -1.74 17.43
CA VAL A 7 2.51 -1.19 16.15
C VAL A 7 3.00 0.25 15.97
N TYR A 8 2.91 1.08 17.02
CA TYR A 8 3.45 2.44 16.96
C TYR A 8 4.95 2.47 16.69
N LYS A 9 5.72 1.62 17.39
CA LYS A 9 7.16 1.51 17.19
C LYS A 9 7.51 1.03 15.78
N ALA A 10 6.81 0.02 15.28
CA ALA A 10 7.01 -0.49 13.91
C ALA A 10 6.71 0.58 12.86
N ALA A 11 5.60 1.31 12.98
CA ALA A 11 5.24 2.38 12.07
C ALA A 11 6.26 3.54 12.08
N SER A 12 6.71 3.97 13.26
CA SER A 12 7.77 4.97 13.40
C SER A 12 9.07 4.52 12.76
N ASN A 13 9.48 3.28 12.95
CA ASN A 13 10.67 2.72 12.32
C ASN A 13 10.56 2.71 10.79
N THR A 14 9.41 2.29 10.26
CA THR A 14 9.17 2.30 8.80
C THR A 14 9.32 3.70 8.20
N LEU A 15 8.76 4.73 8.83
CA LEU A 15 8.90 6.11 8.35
C LEU A 15 10.33 6.60 8.49
N HIS A 16 11.01 6.28 9.59
CA HIS A 16 12.42 6.63 9.80
C HIS A 16 13.33 6.00 8.74
N GLU A 17 13.16 4.72 8.44
CA GLU A 17 13.90 4.02 7.39
C GLU A 17 13.67 4.63 6.00
N ARG A 18 12.41 4.97 5.65
CA ARG A 18 12.09 5.66 4.39
C ARG A 18 12.83 6.98 4.30
N ARG A 19 12.82 7.77 5.36
CA ARG A 19 13.51 9.04 5.44
C ARG A 19 15.02 8.88 5.28
N LEU A 20 15.65 7.98 6.02
CA LEU A 20 17.09 7.69 5.92
C LEU A 20 17.46 7.23 4.50
N ASN A 21 16.65 6.41 3.87
CA ASN A 21 16.93 5.95 2.51
C ASN A 21 16.86 7.10 1.50
N ALA A 22 15.90 8.01 1.63
CA ALA A 22 15.80 9.21 0.79
C ALA A 22 17.02 10.14 0.98
N GLU A 23 17.43 10.36 2.23
CA GLU A 23 18.61 11.17 2.57
C GLU A 23 19.91 10.53 2.03
N LYS A 24 20.12 9.23 2.23
CA LYS A 24 21.26 8.49 1.67
C LYS A 24 21.27 8.50 0.13
N ALA A 25 20.12 8.38 -0.50
CA ALA A 25 20.02 8.47 -1.96
C ALA A 25 20.42 9.87 -2.48
N ALA A 26 20.00 10.92 -1.79
CA ALA A 26 20.41 12.29 -2.11
C ALA A 26 21.94 12.48 -1.94
N GLU A 27 22.52 11.96 -0.87
CA GLU A 27 23.96 12.04 -0.63
C GLU A 27 24.77 11.28 -1.70
N ARG A 28 24.32 10.10 -2.13
CA ARG A 28 24.97 9.39 -3.26
C ARG A 28 24.92 10.20 -4.55
N ARG A 29 23.78 10.85 -4.85
CA ARG A 29 23.65 11.75 -6.03
C ARG A 29 24.62 12.93 -5.95
N LYS A 30 24.80 13.52 -4.75
CA LYS A 30 25.79 14.58 -4.51
C LYS A 30 27.20 14.08 -4.78
N GLU A 31 27.58 12.94 -4.23
CA GLU A 31 28.91 12.36 -4.45
C GLU A 31 29.21 12.06 -5.92
N GLU A 32 28.22 11.57 -6.67
CA GLU A 32 28.34 11.34 -8.12
C GLU A 32 28.60 12.64 -8.88
N VAL A 33 27.83 13.70 -8.56
CA VAL A 33 28.02 15.03 -9.15
C VAL A 33 29.35 15.65 -8.77
N TYR A 34 29.79 15.51 -7.51
CA TYR A 34 31.08 16.03 -7.06
C TYR A 34 32.29 15.38 -7.77
N LYS A 35 32.15 14.08 -8.15
CA LYS A 35 33.17 13.41 -8.95
C LYS A 35 33.23 13.92 -10.38
N LYS A 36 32.08 14.26 -10.97
CA LYS A 36 31.98 14.77 -12.34
C LYS A 36 32.32 16.27 -12.44
N PHE A 37 31.91 17.04 -11.41
CA PHE A 37 32.01 18.50 -11.38
C PHE A 37 32.66 18.95 -10.04
N PRO A 38 33.99 18.92 -9.93
CA PRO A 38 34.68 19.30 -8.70
C PRO A 38 34.37 20.73 -8.22
N ARG A 39 34.04 21.64 -9.15
CA ARG A 39 33.63 23.01 -8.84
C ARG A 39 32.36 23.05 -7.96
N VAL A 40 31.42 22.17 -8.18
CA VAL A 40 30.19 22.07 -7.34
C VAL A 40 30.54 21.72 -5.91
N LYS A 41 31.48 20.77 -5.72
CA LYS A 41 31.95 20.38 -4.38
C LYS A 41 32.61 21.54 -3.64
N GLU A 42 33.38 22.35 -4.36
CA GLU A 42 34.06 23.53 -3.79
C GLU A 42 33.03 24.59 -3.36
N LEU A 43 32.05 24.88 -4.22
CA LEU A 43 30.96 25.83 -3.92
C LEU A 43 30.13 25.37 -2.71
N GLU A 44 29.72 24.14 -2.64
CA GLU A 44 28.95 23.57 -1.50
C GLU A 44 29.76 23.67 -0.19
N LYS A 45 31.08 23.41 -0.24
CA LYS A 45 31.96 23.61 0.91
C LYS A 45 32.02 25.06 1.35
N GLN A 46 32.11 26.00 0.41
CA GLN A 46 32.14 27.43 0.71
C GLN A 46 30.80 27.92 1.30
N ILE A 47 29.66 27.43 0.79
CA ILE A 47 28.32 27.72 1.32
C ILE A 47 28.20 27.23 2.78
N SER A 48 28.66 26.00 3.07
CA SER A 48 28.64 25.44 4.43
C SER A 48 29.50 26.26 5.41
N VAL A 49 30.69 26.65 5.01
CA VAL A 49 31.59 27.49 5.82
C VAL A 49 31.02 28.90 6.01
N GLY A 50 30.38 29.48 4.98
CA GLY A 50 29.68 30.76 5.03
C GLY A 50 28.58 30.78 6.08
N GLY A 51 27.76 29.68 6.14
CA GLY A 51 26.70 29.52 7.15
C GLY A 51 27.25 29.51 8.59
N ILE A 52 28.35 28.83 8.84
CA ILE A 52 29.01 28.80 10.16
C ILE A 52 29.55 30.18 10.54
N LYS A 53 30.18 30.92 9.59
CA LYS A 53 30.68 32.28 9.82
C LYS A 53 29.53 33.24 10.14
N THR A 54 28.40 33.13 9.45
CA THR A 54 27.19 33.93 9.71
C THR A 54 26.65 33.68 11.11
N ALA A 55 26.50 32.42 11.50
CA ALA A 55 26.03 32.05 12.84
C ALA A 55 26.94 32.59 13.95
N ARG A 56 28.27 32.50 13.79
CA ARG A 56 29.24 33.07 14.74
C ARG A 56 29.17 34.59 14.81
N ALA A 57 29.00 35.28 13.68
CA ALA A 57 28.90 36.75 13.63
C ALA A 57 27.64 37.25 14.36
N VAL A 58 26.51 36.54 14.21
CA VAL A 58 25.25 36.84 14.93
C VAL A 58 25.42 36.67 16.44
N LEU A 59 26.12 35.61 16.89
CA LEU A 59 26.35 35.34 18.31
C LEU A 59 27.33 36.31 18.97
N ALA A 60 28.22 36.97 18.20
CA ALA A 60 29.21 37.91 18.71
C ALA A 60 28.68 39.33 19.00
N GLY A 61 27.43 39.66 18.68
CA GLY A 61 26.71 40.86 19.18
C GLY A 61 27.18 42.23 18.65
N GLY A 62 27.79 42.31 17.43
CA GLY A 62 28.16 43.57 16.78
C GLY A 62 27.11 44.05 15.78
N ASP A 63 27.37 45.20 15.11
CA ASP A 63 26.52 45.71 14.01
C ASP A 63 26.68 44.78 12.79
N VAL A 64 25.90 43.70 12.81
CA VAL A 64 26.10 42.48 12.01
C VAL A 64 25.28 42.52 10.71
N LYS A 65 24.39 43.54 10.54
CA LYS A 65 23.42 43.58 9.42
C LYS A 65 24.10 43.56 8.07
N ASP A 66 25.11 44.43 7.86
CA ASP A 66 25.81 44.55 6.57
C ASP A 66 26.68 43.32 6.27
N ALA A 67 27.34 42.76 7.29
CA ALA A 67 28.17 41.57 7.12
C ALA A 67 27.31 40.32 6.81
N VAL A 68 26.19 40.18 7.50
CA VAL A 68 25.21 39.10 7.26
C VAL A 68 24.58 39.22 5.89
N SER A 69 24.22 40.44 5.46
CA SER A 69 23.66 40.69 4.12
C SER A 69 24.66 40.30 3.03
N LYS A 70 25.92 40.72 3.11
CA LYS A 70 26.97 40.37 2.14
C LYS A 70 27.21 38.87 2.07
N LEU A 71 27.27 38.19 3.22
CA LEU A 71 27.42 36.72 3.26
C LEU A 71 26.21 35.96 2.68
N ARG A 72 25.01 36.49 2.91
CA ARG A 72 23.77 35.97 2.30
C ARG A 72 23.83 36.11 0.79
N ASP A 73 24.19 37.27 0.26
CA ASP A 73 24.24 37.51 -1.18
C ASP A 73 25.30 36.63 -1.86
N GLN A 74 26.48 36.46 -1.22
CA GLN A 74 27.50 35.54 -1.68
C GLN A 74 26.98 34.08 -1.70
N ASN A 75 26.29 33.63 -0.66
CA ASN A 75 25.73 32.28 -0.62
C ASN A 75 24.67 32.06 -1.69
N LEU A 76 23.80 33.06 -1.94
CA LEU A 76 22.82 33.02 -3.01
C LEU A 76 23.45 32.97 -4.40
N ALA A 77 24.52 33.68 -4.63
CA ALA A 77 25.27 33.64 -5.88
C ALA A 77 25.91 32.25 -6.10
N MET A 78 26.56 31.70 -5.06
CA MET A 78 27.11 30.36 -5.13
C MET A 78 26.04 29.26 -5.36
N GLN A 79 24.90 29.37 -4.71
CA GLN A 79 23.77 28.47 -4.94
C GLN A 79 23.25 28.57 -6.38
N ALA A 80 23.16 29.77 -6.94
CA ALA A 80 22.78 29.99 -8.33
C ALA A 80 23.79 29.39 -9.31
N GLU A 81 25.11 29.48 -9.03
CA GLU A 81 26.16 28.84 -9.82
C GLU A 81 26.02 27.28 -9.77
N VAL A 82 25.78 26.71 -8.60
CA VAL A 82 25.53 25.26 -8.48
C VAL A 82 24.33 24.84 -9.29
N ARG A 83 23.18 25.54 -9.17
CA ARG A 83 21.97 25.23 -9.96
C ARG A 83 22.25 25.31 -11.45
N LYS A 84 22.96 26.35 -11.90
CA LYS A 84 23.32 26.51 -13.31
C LYS A 84 24.16 25.34 -13.81
N ILE A 85 25.20 24.92 -13.06
CA ILE A 85 26.01 23.76 -13.43
C ILE A 85 25.16 22.50 -13.54
N LEU A 86 24.20 22.28 -12.62
CA LEU A 86 23.30 21.14 -12.66
C LEU A 86 22.41 21.17 -13.91
N THR A 87 21.72 22.29 -14.16
CA THR A 87 20.79 22.41 -15.29
C THR A 87 21.49 22.37 -16.64
N ASP A 88 22.65 23.01 -16.79
CA ASP A 88 23.45 22.98 -18.02
C ASP A 88 23.93 21.57 -18.37
N ASN A 89 23.99 20.66 -17.38
CA ASN A 89 24.38 19.26 -17.55
C ASN A 89 23.21 18.27 -17.47
N GLY A 90 21.96 18.77 -17.59
CA GLY A 90 20.76 17.94 -17.69
C GLY A 90 20.24 17.39 -16.37
N TYR A 91 20.72 17.88 -15.23
CA TYR A 91 20.17 17.52 -13.92
C TYR A 91 19.09 18.54 -13.51
N PRO A 92 18.02 18.11 -12.79
CA PRO A 92 17.03 19.03 -12.25
C PRO A 92 17.63 19.92 -11.17
N GLU A 93 17.09 21.12 -10.98
CA GLU A 93 17.57 22.07 -9.97
C GLU A 93 17.58 21.51 -8.55
N ASN A 94 16.62 20.67 -8.22
CA ASN A 94 16.45 20.03 -6.91
C ASN A 94 17.12 18.65 -6.81
N TYR A 95 18.09 18.34 -7.68
CA TYR A 95 18.73 17.02 -7.75
C TYR A 95 19.35 16.54 -6.45
N PHE A 96 19.79 17.47 -5.61
CA PHE A 96 20.41 17.21 -4.31
C PHE A 96 19.41 17.05 -3.17
N GLU A 97 18.14 17.39 -3.40
CA GLU A 97 17.13 17.28 -2.36
C GLU A 97 16.68 15.82 -2.16
N PRO A 98 16.50 15.39 -0.92
CA PRO A 98 15.94 14.06 -0.65
C PRO A 98 14.52 13.91 -1.21
N ASP A 99 14.28 12.83 -1.93
CA ASP A 99 12.96 12.50 -2.47
C ASP A 99 12.14 11.72 -1.44
N TYR A 100 11.56 12.43 -0.48
CA TYR A 100 10.73 11.84 0.57
C TYR A 100 9.43 11.30 0.01
N PHE A 101 8.97 10.15 0.52
CA PHE A 101 7.70 9.55 0.14
C PHE A 101 6.52 10.46 0.52
N CYS A 102 6.52 10.98 1.73
CA CYS A 102 5.52 11.96 2.18
C CYS A 102 6.04 13.39 2.05
N LYS A 103 5.59 14.11 1.04
CA LYS A 103 5.97 15.51 0.81
C LYS A 103 5.43 16.49 1.88
N LYS A 104 4.39 16.07 2.66
CA LYS A 104 3.79 16.92 3.70
C LYS A 104 4.66 17.04 4.95
N CYS A 105 5.28 15.95 5.37
CA CYS A 105 6.07 15.91 6.60
C CYS A 105 7.50 15.43 6.40
N ASN A 106 7.93 15.16 5.17
CA ASN A 106 9.25 14.60 4.84
C ASN A 106 9.53 13.32 5.63
N ASP A 107 8.54 12.40 5.64
CA ASP A 107 8.54 11.11 6.35
C ASP A 107 8.80 11.20 7.86
N LYS A 108 8.54 12.35 8.49
CA LYS A 108 8.62 12.52 9.95
C LYS A 108 7.42 11.90 10.68
N GLY A 109 6.30 11.71 9.99
CA GLY A 109 5.04 11.21 10.58
C GLY A 109 4.21 12.26 11.30
N TYR A 110 4.72 13.48 11.45
CA TYR A 110 4.05 14.61 12.12
C TYR A 110 4.26 15.89 11.33
N CYS A 111 3.24 16.75 11.35
CA CYS A 111 3.27 18.10 10.78
C CYS A 111 3.03 19.12 11.88
N ASP A 112 3.60 20.31 11.71
CA ASP A 112 3.29 21.46 12.57
C ASP A 112 2.23 22.31 11.87
N ILE A 113 1.05 22.46 12.47
CA ILE A 113 -0.06 23.24 11.95
C ILE A 113 -0.46 24.25 13.04
N ASN A 114 -0.26 25.53 12.77
CA ASN A 114 -0.55 26.64 13.70
C ASN A 114 0.08 26.44 15.09
N GLY A 115 1.34 25.99 15.16
CA GLY A 115 2.08 25.78 16.40
C GLY A 115 1.65 24.53 17.18
N LYS A 116 0.81 23.67 16.59
CA LYS A 116 0.43 22.38 17.18
C LYS A 116 0.98 21.23 16.34
N THR A 117 1.71 20.34 16.97
CA THR A 117 2.17 19.10 16.34
C THR A 117 1.00 18.14 16.16
N VAL A 118 0.64 17.84 14.91
CA VAL A 118 -0.44 16.91 14.56
C VAL A 118 0.12 15.71 13.79
N ARG A 119 -0.53 14.56 13.90
CA ARG A 119 -0.15 13.36 13.15
C ARG A 119 -0.38 13.58 11.65
N CYS A 120 0.63 13.29 10.85
CA CYS A 120 0.50 13.28 9.39
C CYS A 120 -0.32 12.07 8.91
N SER A 121 -0.96 12.21 7.76
CA SER A 121 -1.68 11.09 7.12
C SER A 121 -0.78 9.88 6.86
N CYS A 122 0.51 10.08 6.54
CA CYS A 122 1.46 8.99 6.34
C CYS A 122 1.69 8.14 7.60
N MET A 123 1.65 8.73 8.81
CA MET A 123 1.70 7.98 10.07
C MET A 123 0.44 7.14 10.26
N LYS A 124 -0.74 7.67 9.90
CA LYS A 124 -1.99 6.88 9.96
C LYS A 124 -1.89 5.66 9.04
N SER A 125 -1.45 5.86 7.79
CA SER A 125 -1.27 4.75 6.83
C SER A 125 -0.21 3.74 7.30
N ALA A 126 0.91 4.19 7.86
CA ALA A 126 1.94 3.29 8.39
C ALA A 126 1.42 2.46 9.59
N LEU A 127 0.63 3.05 10.47
CA LEU A 127 0.00 2.34 11.59
C LEU A 127 -0.96 1.25 11.10
N ILE A 128 -1.81 1.56 10.13
CA ILE A 128 -2.72 0.59 9.50
C ILE A 128 -1.90 -0.54 8.86
N ALA A 129 -0.88 -0.22 8.06
CA ALA A 129 -0.05 -1.23 7.40
C ALA A 129 0.66 -2.17 8.40
N CYS A 130 1.24 -1.63 9.48
CA CYS A 130 1.89 -2.43 10.51
C CYS A 130 0.91 -3.31 11.29
N ALA A 131 -0.27 -2.79 11.62
CA ALA A 131 -1.31 -3.55 12.30
C ALA A 131 -1.87 -4.68 11.40
N CYS A 132 -2.06 -4.40 10.10
CA CYS A 132 -2.45 -5.42 9.13
C CYS A 132 -1.38 -6.52 8.99
N ALA A 133 -0.09 -6.17 9.01
CA ALA A 133 1.00 -7.13 8.96
C ALA A 133 0.97 -8.10 10.15
N GLU A 134 0.60 -7.64 11.34
CA GLU A 134 0.43 -8.53 12.50
C GLU A 134 -0.72 -9.53 12.29
N LEU A 135 -1.83 -9.12 11.70
CA LEU A 135 -2.97 -10.00 11.39
C LEU A 135 -2.64 -11.02 10.30
N ASN A 136 -1.81 -10.63 9.35
CA ASN A 136 -1.41 -11.46 8.21
C ASN A 136 -0.27 -12.45 8.53
N ARG A 137 0.19 -12.55 9.76
CA ARG A 137 1.38 -13.34 10.13
C ARG A 137 1.36 -14.78 9.62
N ASN A 138 0.17 -15.38 9.53
CA ASN A 138 -0.06 -16.75 9.05
C ASN A 138 -0.64 -16.82 7.63
N ALA A 139 -0.78 -15.67 6.94
CA ALA A 139 -1.29 -15.65 5.59
C ALA A 139 -0.17 -16.04 4.59
N PRO A 140 -0.47 -16.84 3.54
CA PRO A 140 0.52 -17.31 2.57
C PRO A 140 0.88 -16.23 1.53
N LEU A 141 1.04 -14.98 1.96
CA LEU A 141 1.25 -13.81 1.09
C LEU A 141 2.47 -13.95 0.19
N SER A 142 3.58 -14.48 0.71
CA SER A 142 4.85 -14.59 -0.05
C SER A 142 4.86 -15.66 -1.14
N LEU A 143 3.85 -16.54 -1.19
CA LEU A 143 3.85 -17.72 -2.06
C LEU A 143 3.25 -17.45 -3.45
N SER A 144 2.62 -16.30 -3.67
CA SER A 144 1.86 -16.01 -4.89
C SER A 144 2.24 -14.64 -5.47
N THR A 145 2.85 -14.66 -6.65
CA THR A 145 3.19 -13.45 -7.43
C THR A 145 2.59 -13.55 -8.83
N PHE A 146 2.52 -12.45 -9.56
CA PHE A 146 2.05 -12.48 -10.95
C PHE A 146 2.97 -13.27 -11.86
N GLU A 147 4.29 -13.27 -11.59
CA GLU A 147 5.30 -14.02 -12.34
C GLU A 147 5.15 -15.53 -12.15
N SER A 148 4.68 -15.96 -10.97
CA SER A 148 4.45 -17.38 -10.66
C SER A 148 3.11 -17.91 -11.19
N PHE A 149 2.25 -17.05 -11.75
CA PHE A 149 0.99 -17.44 -12.36
C PHE A 149 1.20 -17.95 -13.77
N ASN A 150 1.07 -19.27 -13.94
CA ASN A 150 1.38 -19.92 -15.24
C ASN A 150 0.10 -20.19 -16.05
N LEU A 151 -0.03 -19.47 -17.17
CA LEU A 151 -1.16 -19.61 -18.09
C LEU A 151 -1.16 -20.95 -18.86
N GLU A 152 -0.02 -21.64 -19.00
CA GLU A 152 0.07 -22.90 -19.72
C GLU A 152 -0.72 -24.06 -19.05
N TYR A 153 -1.17 -23.86 -17.81
CA TYR A 153 -2.07 -24.81 -17.15
C TYR A 153 -3.52 -24.73 -17.65
N TYR A 154 -3.91 -23.70 -18.39
CA TYR A 154 -5.26 -23.52 -18.92
C TYR A 154 -5.35 -24.08 -20.34
N ASP A 155 -6.55 -24.65 -20.63
CA ASP A 155 -6.81 -25.26 -21.94
C ASP A 155 -6.92 -24.18 -23.03
N LYS A 156 -6.25 -24.43 -24.17
CA LYS A 156 -6.27 -23.55 -25.34
C LYS A 156 -7.42 -23.85 -26.28
N THR A 157 -8.14 -24.97 -26.06
CA THR A 157 -9.31 -25.35 -26.87
C THR A 157 -10.47 -24.41 -26.57
N VAL A 158 -11.09 -23.88 -27.60
CA VAL A 158 -12.26 -23.00 -27.45
C VAL A 158 -13.45 -23.81 -26.92
N ASP A 159 -14.03 -23.34 -25.83
CA ASP A 159 -15.28 -23.90 -25.30
C ASP A 159 -16.45 -23.53 -26.23
N PRO A 160 -17.20 -24.52 -26.75
CA PRO A 160 -18.30 -24.25 -27.70
C PRO A 160 -19.41 -23.39 -27.12
N LYS A 161 -19.65 -23.44 -25.80
CA LYS A 161 -20.69 -22.66 -25.11
C LYS A 161 -20.25 -21.23 -24.83
N LEU A 162 -18.99 -21.06 -24.40
CA LEU A 162 -18.42 -19.76 -24.00
C LEU A 162 -17.79 -19.01 -25.18
N LYS A 163 -17.55 -19.68 -26.30
CA LYS A 163 -16.90 -19.14 -27.51
C LYS A 163 -15.51 -18.53 -27.25
N VAL A 164 -14.87 -18.96 -26.18
CA VAL A 164 -13.52 -18.52 -25.77
C VAL A 164 -12.78 -19.69 -25.14
N SER A 165 -11.46 -19.76 -25.28
CA SER A 165 -10.65 -20.74 -24.58
C SER A 165 -10.44 -20.31 -23.13
N PRO A 166 -10.32 -21.26 -22.18
CA PRO A 166 -9.88 -20.94 -20.79
C PRO A 166 -8.58 -20.15 -20.77
N TYR A 167 -7.61 -20.48 -21.62
CA TYR A 167 -6.34 -19.75 -21.75
C TYR A 167 -6.53 -18.27 -22.09
N ASP A 168 -7.28 -17.97 -23.15
CA ASP A 168 -7.51 -16.58 -23.59
C ASP A 168 -8.32 -15.79 -22.54
N HIS A 169 -9.30 -16.45 -21.92
CA HIS A 169 -10.08 -15.81 -20.88
C HIS A 169 -9.22 -15.48 -19.64
N MET A 170 -8.45 -16.46 -19.15
CA MET A 170 -7.59 -16.26 -17.98
C MET A 170 -6.42 -15.32 -18.25
N SER A 171 -5.95 -15.23 -19.51
CA SER A 171 -4.98 -14.21 -19.91
C SER A 171 -5.54 -12.77 -19.74
N ARG A 172 -6.83 -12.58 -20.07
CA ARG A 172 -7.51 -11.28 -19.82
C ARG A 172 -7.70 -11.01 -18.33
N VAL A 173 -8.09 -12.03 -17.55
CA VAL A 173 -8.22 -11.93 -16.09
C VAL A 173 -6.87 -11.56 -15.45
N LEU A 174 -5.79 -12.24 -15.83
CA LEU A 174 -4.44 -11.94 -15.35
C LEU A 174 -4.05 -10.48 -15.63
N ARG A 175 -4.22 -10.04 -16.88
CA ARG A 175 -3.90 -8.66 -17.27
C ARG A 175 -4.73 -7.63 -16.50
N TYR A 176 -6.02 -7.92 -16.28
CA TYR A 176 -6.86 -7.06 -15.44
C TYR A 176 -6.31 -6.97 -14.01
N CYS A 177 -5.95 -8.12 -13.39
CA CYS A 177 -5.40 -8.14 -12.03
C CYS A 177 -4.07 -7.41 -11.91
N GLN A 178 -3.18 -7.53 -12.92
CA GLN A 178 -1.93 -6.78 -12.99
C GLN A 178 -2.19 -5.27 -13.06
N ASN A 179 -3.04 -4.85 -14.00
CA ASN A 179 -3.40 -3.43 -14.14
C ASN A 179 -4.09 -2.87 -12.88
N TYR A 180 -4.94 -3.67 -12.23
CA TYR A 180 -5.56 -3.30 -10.97
C TYR A 180 -4.51 -3.08 -9.87
N ALA A 181 -3.53 -3.98 -9.74
CA ALA A 181 -2.46 -3.87 -8.76
C ALA A 181 -1.56 -2.66 -9.01
N ASP A 182 -1.19 -2.39 -10.27
CA ASP A 182 -0.36 -1.26 -10.66
C ASP A 182 -1.03 0.09 -10.36
N ASN A 183 -2.34 0.17 -10.53
CA ASN A 183 -3.12 1.39 -10.32
C ASN A 183 -3.87 1.41 -8.97
N PHE A 184 -3.60 0.43 -8.10
CA PHE A 184 -4.31 0.29 -6.83
C PHE A 184 -4.20 1.54 -5.96
N ASN A 185 -5.31 1.92 -5.38
CA ASN A 185 -5.40 2.93 -4.31
C ASN A 185 -6.51 2.53 -3.33
N SER A 186 -6.59 3.20 -2.17
CA SER A 186 -7.56 2.87 -1.11
C SER A 186 -9.03 3.11 -1.49
N HIS A 187 -9.32 3.57 -2.70
CA HIS A 187 -10.66 3.78 -3.27
C HIS A 187 -10.85 3.02 -4.59
N SER A 188 -9.98 2.07 -4.90
CA SER A 188 -10.15 1.17 -6.05
C SER A 188 -11.47 0.41 -5.97
N GLU A 189 -11.97 -0.09 -7.10
CA GLU A 189 -13.20 -0.90 -7.11
C GLU A 189 -13.01 -2.23 -6.35
N SER A 190 -14.08 -2.78 -5.81
CA SER A 190 -14.09 -4.13 -5.24
C SER A 190 -14.10 -5.18 -6.36
N ILE A 191 -13.60 -6.39 -6.06
CA ILE A 191 -13.54 -7.49 -7.02
C ILE A 191 -14.22 -8.72 -6.43
N LEU A 192 -15.10 -9.37 -7.21
CA LEU A 192 -15.65 -10.69 -6.93
C LEU A 192 -15.03 -11.72 -7.91
N MET A 193 -14.12 -12.55 -7.41
CA MET A 193 -13.51 -13.64 -8.16
C MET A 193 -14.31 -14.93 -7.93
N LYS A 194 -14.96 -15.45 -8.94
CA LYS A 194 -15.81 -16.65 -8.84
C LYS A 194 -15.40 -17.74 -9.85
N GLY A 195 -15.60 -18.99 -9.48
CA GLY A 195 -15.30 -20.16 -10.32
C GLY A 195 -14.86 -21.34 -9.49
N ALA A 196 -14.76 -22.51 -10.09
CA ALA A 196 -14.42 -23.77 -9.44
C ALA A 196 -13.12 -23.70 -8.63
N THR A 197 -12.92 -24.69 -7.75
CA THR A 197 -11.69 -24.81 -6.96
C THR A 197 -10.47 -25.03 -7.86
N GLY A 198 -9.29 -24.54 -7.43
CA GLY A 198 -8.03 -24.77 -8.15
C GLY A 198 -7.82 -23.96 -9.42
N LEU A 199 -8.61 -22.90 -9.65
CA LEU A 199 -8.49 -22.03 -10.84
C LEU A 199 -7.63 -20.77 -10.61
N GLY A 200 -6.93 -20.64 -9.49
CA GLY A 200 -5.98 -19.56 -9.25
C GLY A 200 -6.57 -18.26 -8.65
N LYS A 201 -7.83 -18.26 -8.15
CA LYS A 201 -8.45 -17.10 -7.49
C LYS A 201 -7.59 -16.58 -6.34
N THR A 202 -7.30 -17.45 -5.37
CA THR A 202 -6.42 -17.15 -4.23
C THR A 202 -5.04 -16.67 -4.68
N HIS A 203 -4.48 -17.26 -5.73
CA HIS A 203 -3.17 -16.86 -6.27
C HIS A 203 -3.19 -15.41 -6.75
N LEU A 204 -4.15 -15.02 -7.59
CA LEU A 204 -4.22 -13.67 -8.13
C LEU A 204 -4.60 -12.64 -7.05
N SER A 205 -5.49 -12.98 -6.11
CA SER A 205 -5.81 -12.07 -5.00
C SER A 205 -4.59 -11.82 -4.10
N LEU A 206 -3.77 -12.84 -3.82
CA LEU A 206 -2.53 -12.70 -3.07
C LEU A 206 -1.44 -11.94 -3.87
N ALA A 207 -1.37 -12.12 -5.18
CA ALA A 207 -0.47 -11.34 -6.03
C ALA A 207 -0.80 -9.84 -5.98
N ILE A 208 -2.09 -9.50 -6.05
CA ILE A 208 -2.58 -8.12 -5.85
C ILE A 208 -2.19 -7.61 -4.45
N ALA A 209 -2.41 -8.43 -3.40
CA ALA A 209 -2.03 -8.10 -2.04
C ALA A 209 -0.55 -7.75 -1.91
N ASN A 210 0.33 -8.56 -2.50
CA ASN A 210 1.77 -8.37 -2.47
C ASN A 210 2.18 -7.02 -3.08
N GLU A 211 1.64 -6.67 -4.25
CA GLU A 211 1.95 -5.39 -4.88
C GLU A 211 1.41 -4.19 -4.06
N ALA A 212 0.21 -4.31 -3.50
CA ALA A 212 -0.33 -3.29 -2.62
C ALA A 212 0.54 -3.11 -1.35
N ILE A 213 0.97 -4.20 -0.71
CA ILE A 213 1.85 -4.16 0.47
C ILE A 213 3.22 -3.54 0.14
N LYS A 214 3.85 -3.91 -0.98
CA LYS A 214 5.12 -3.30 -1.45
C LYS A 214 5.00 -1.78 -1.58
N ARG A 215 3.83 -1.29 -1.98
CA ARG A 215 3.53 0.15 -2.10
C ARG A 215 3.11 0.78 -0.77
N GLY A 216 3.09 0.02 0.33
CA GLY A 216 2.85 0.50 1.69
C GLY A 216 1.38 0.60 2.09
N TYR A 217 0.47 -0.05 1.37
CA TYR A 217 -0.94 -0.16 1.76
C TYR A 217 -1.16 -1.21 2.84
N GLY A 218 -2.10 -0.94 3.73
CA GLY A 218 -2.54 -1.89 4.76
C GLY A 218 -3.51 -2.91 4.17
N VAL A 219 -3.04 -4.13 3.96
CA VAL A 219 -3.84 -5.23 3.41
C VAL A 219 -4.12 -6.26 4.49
N ILE A 220 -5.37 -6.73 4.59
CA ILE A 220 -5.75 -7.89 5.39
C ILE A 220 -6.21 -9.00 4.47
N TYR A 221 -5.63 -10.18 4.63
CA TYR A 221 -6.10 -11.43 4.03
C TYR A 221 -6.66 -12.34 5.11
N ALA A 222 -7.85 -12.86 4.89
CA ALA A 222 -8.47 -13.86 5.77
C ALA A 222 -9.31 -14.84 4.93
N SER A 223 -9.26 -16.13 5.26
CA SER A 223 -10.28 -17.04 4.77
C SER A 223 -11.59 -16.82 5.53
N ALA A 224 -12.74 -16.96 4.87
CA ALA A 224 -14.05 -16.73 5.49
C ALA A 224 -14.26 -17.55 6.77
N PRO A 225 -13.91 -18.87 6.84
CA PRO A 225 -14.02 -19.63 8.08
C PRO A 225 -13.17 -19.09 9.23
N GLN A 226 -11.91 -18.70 8.95
CA GLN A 226 -11.01 -18.16 9.97
C GLN A 226 -11.48 -16.80 10.48
N LEU A 227 -11.98 -15.95 9.56
CA LEU A 227 -12.53 -14.64 9.89
C LEU A 227 -13.74 -14.78 10.81
N VAL A 228 -14.71 -15.61 10.44
CA VAL A 228 -15.93 -15.87 11.23
C VAL A 228 -15.56 -16.41 12.60
N SER A 229 -14.72 -17.46 12.67
CA SER A 229 -14.29 -18.05 13.94
C SER A 229 -13.59 -17.04 14.85
N LYS A 230 -12.81 -16.13 14.29
CA LYS A 230 -12.16 -15.06 15.06
C LYS A 230 -13.18 -14.07 15.60
N LEU A 231 -14.14 -13.63 14.78
CA LEU A 231 -15.20 -12.71 15.19
C LEU A 231 -16.13 -13.33 16.26
N GLU A 232 -16.43 -14.62 16.15
CA GLU A 232 -17.18 -15.36 17.17
C GLU A 232 -16.46 -15.36 18.51
N LYS A 233 -15.16 -15.71 18.52
CA LYS A 233 -14.34 -15.71 19.74
C LYS A 233 -14.33 -14.35 20.41
N ILE A 234 -14.20 -13.26 19.64
CA ILE A 234 -14.22 -11.89 20.16
C ILE A 234 -15.60 -11.58 20.77
N TYR A 235 -16.67 -11.85 20.04
CA TYR A 235 -18.03 -11.56 20.46
C TYR A 235 -18.41 -12.27 21.77
N PHE A 236 -18.04 -13.55 21.93
CA PHE A 236 -18.34 -14.33 23.12
C PHE A 236 -17.33 -14.17 24.27
N SER A 237 -16.15 -13.54 24.04
CA SER A 237 -15.14 -13.37 25.08
C SER A 237 -15.35 -12.16 25.99
N ASN A 238 -16.39 -11.34 25.75
CA ASN A 238 -16.66 -10.06 26.45
C ASN A 238 -15.44 -9.12 26.58
N LYS A 239 -14.48 -9.22 25.66
CA LYS A 239 -13.36 -8.28 25.61
C LYS A 239 -13.81 -7.02 24.88
N GLU A 240 -14.11 -5.97 25.64
CA GLU A 240 -14.60 -4.68 25.12
C GLU A 240 -13.61 -3.93 24.22
N ASP A 241 -12.37 -4.41 24.05
CA ASP A 241 -11.27 -3.66 23.41
C ASP A 241 -10.61 -4.39 22.24
N ASP A 242 -11.39 -5.17 21.45
CA ASP A 242 -10.82 -5.79 20.25
C ASP A 242 -11.05 -4.93 19.01
N SER A 243 -10.01 -4.23 18.61
CA SER A 243 -10.00 -3.37 17.40
C SER A 243 -10.03 -4.17 16.07
N THR A 244 -10.23 -5.50 16.11
CA THR A 244 -10.19 -6.35 14.91
C THR A 244 -11.26 -5.95 13.89
N PHE A 245 -12.50 -5.73 14.32
CA PHE A 245 -13.57 -5.28 13.43
C PHE A 245 -13.23 -3.95 12.75
N ASP A 246 -12.76 -2.98 13.55
CA ASP A 246 -12.35 -1.68 13.04
C ASP A 246 -11.21 -1.80 12.01
N MET A 247 -10.24 -2.67 12.27
CA MET A 247 -9.13 -2.92 11.34
C MET A 247 -9.61 -3.56 10.02
N LEU A 248 -10.56 -4.48 10.07
CA LEU A 248 -11.18 -5.06 8.88
C LEU A 248 -11.94 -4.01 8.05
N VAL A 249 -12.54 -3.03 8.71
CA VAL A 249 -13.25 -1.93 8.03
C VAL A 249 -12.29 -0.86 7.53
N GLU A 250 -11.22 -0.54 8.26
CA GLU A 250 -10.33 0.59 7.94
C GLU A 250 -9.11 0.26 7.08
N CYS A 251 -8.68 -1.02 6.98
CA CYS A 251 -7.56 -1.40 6.12
C CYS A 251 -7.78 -0.94 4.66
N ASP A 252 -6.69 -0.70 3.92
CA ASP A 252 -6.79 -0.19 2.55
C ASP A 252 -7.38 -1.22 1.59
N LEU A 253 -7.06 -2.52 1.79
CA LEU A 253 -7.62 -3.64 1.05
C LEU A 253 -7.96 -4.78 2.00
N LEU A 254 -9.17 -5.31 1.91
CA LEU A 254 -9.58 -6.55 2.55
C LEU A 254 -9.74 -7.66 1.51
N ILE A 255 -9.15 -8.81 1.74
CA ILE A 255 -9.33 -10.00 0.92
C ILE A 255 -10.03 -11.06 1.77
N ILE A 256 -11.22 -11.47 1.34
CA ILE A 256 -11.99 -12.57 1.93
C ILE A 256 -11.89 -13.76 0.97
N ASP A 257 -11.14 -14.77 1.39
CA ASP A 257 -10.92 -15.97 0.58
C ASP A 257 -11.89 -17.09 0.99
N ASP A 258 -12.25 -17.93 0.00
CA ASP A 258 -13.14 -19.07 0.16
C ASP A 258 -14.50 -18.72 0.80
N LEU A 259 -15.10 -17.56 0.42
CA LEU A 259 -16.46 -17.21 0.87
C LEU A 259 -17.45 -18.32 0.48
N GLY A 260 -18.23 -18.78 1.45
CA GLY A 260 -19.19 -19.88 1.31
C GLY A 260 -18.69 -21.21 1.86
N THR A 261 -17.50 -21.26 2.46
CA THR A 261 -16.98 -22.45 3.13
C THR A 261 -17.06 -22.35 4.66
N GLU A 262 -17.39 -21.18 5.19
CA GLU A 262 -17.65 -20.97 6.61
C GLU A 262 -18.97 -21.61 7.05
N PHE A 263 -19.10 -21.88 8.35
CA PHE A 263 -20.37 -22.31 8.91
C PHE A 263 -21.42 -21.19 8.81
N HIS A 264 -22.49 -21.44 8.07
CA HIS A 264 -23.58 -20.48 7.88
C HIS A 264 -24.47 -20.41 9.12
N SER A 265 -24.25 -19.38 9.91
CA SER A 265 -25.09 -19.00 11.04
C SER A 265 -25.65 -17.60 10.80
N GLN A 266 -26.72 -17.24 11.51
CA GLN A 266 -27.23 -15.86 11.46
C GLN A 266 -26.15 -14.84 11.88
N PHE A 267 -25.26 -15.24 12.81
CA PHE A 267 -24.13 -14.43 13.24
C PHE A 267 -23.12 -14.24 12.09
N SER A 268 -22.66 -15.32 11.46
CA SER A 268 -21.64 -15.25 10.39
C SER A 268 -22.11 -14.40 9.22
N VAL A 269 -23.34 -14.62 8.75
CA VAL A 269 -23.95 -13.85 7.65
C VAL A 269 -24.06 -12.35 8.02
N SER A 270 -24.51 -12.05 9.25
CA SER A 270 -24.62 -10.69 9.73
C SER A 270 -23.28 -9.96 9.83
N GLN A 271 -22.24 -10.63 10.36
CA GLN A 271 -20.90 -10.04 10.50
C GLN A 271 -20.25 -9.77 9.14
N LEU A 272 -20.30 -10.72 8.22
CA LEU A 272 -19.80 -10.55 6.86
C LEU A 272 -20.51 -9.42 6.13
N TYR A 273 -21.85 -9.36 6.26
CA TYR A 273 -22.64 -8.25 5.72
C TYR A 273 -22.19 -6.90 6.29
N ASN A 274 -22.04 -6.80 7.63
CA ASN A 274 -21.66 -5.56 8.30
C ASN A 274 -20.28 -5.05 7.85
N ILE A 275 -19.29 -5.97 7.75
CA ILE A 275 -17.95 -5.63 7.26
C ILE A 275 -18.03 -5.11 5.83
N PHE A 276 -18.66 -5.88 4.93
CA PHE A 276 -18.78 -5.51 3.53
C PHE A 276 -19.52 -4.17 3.35
N ASN A 277 -20.66 -4.01 4.04
CA ASN A 277 -21.46 -2.79 3.97
C ASN A 277 -20.70 -1.56 4.49
N SER A 278 -19.99 -1.67 5.62
CA SER A 278 -19.21 -0.58 6.18
C SER A 278 -18.09 -0.16 5.24
N ARG A 279 -17.42 -1.13 4.61
CA ARG A 279 -16.36 -0.85 3.63
C ARG A 279 -16.90 -0.19 2.36
N MET A 280 -18.04 -0.67 1.86
CA MET A 280 -18.70 -0.09 0.70
C MET A 280 -19.10 1.38 0.96
N LEU A 281 -19.70 1.69 2.13
CA LEU A 281 -20.06 3.06 2.51
C LEU A 281 -18.86 3.98 2.67
N SER A 282 -17.69 3.42 3.01
CA SER A 282 -16.41 4.14 3.14
C SER A 282 -15.57 4.13 1.86
N ASN A 283 -16.11 3.64 0.74
CA ASN A 283 -15.38 3.44 -0.52
C ASN A 283 -14.05 2.68 -0.35
N LYS A 284 -14.06 1.64 0.49
CA LYS A 284 -12.89 0.78 0.73
C LYS A 284 -13.01 -0.53 -0.06
N PRO A 285 -12.01 -0.89 -0.89
CA PRO A 285 -12.07 -2.08 -1.74
C PRO A 285 -12.07 -3.38 -0.95
N VAL A 286 -12.83 -4.35 -1.45
CA VAL A 286 -12.83 -5.75 -0.99
C VAL A 286 -12.60 -6.66 -2.19
N ILE A 287 -11.70 -7.63 -2.06
CA ILE A 287 -11.60 -8.75 -2.99
C ILE A 287 -12.24 -9.96 -2.31
N ILE A 288 -13.20 -10.56 -2.98
CA ILE A 288 -13.89 -11.76 -2.50
C ILE A 288 -13.61 -12.90 -3.47
N ASN A 289 -13.09 -14.01 -2.94
CA ASN A 289 -12.94 -15.26 -3.68
C ASN A 289 -14.02 -16.25 -3.25
N THR A 290 -14.72 -16.83 -4.21
CA THR A 290 -15.73 -17.83 -3.92
C THR A 290 -15.77 -18.93 -5.00
N ASN A 291 -16.15 -20.13 -4.58
CA ASN A 291 -16.44 -21.25 -5.48
C ASN A 291 -17.95 -21.31 -5.81
N LEU A 292 -18.76 -20.51 -5.13
CA LEU A 292 -20.19 -20.49 -5.29
C LEU A 292 -20.61 -19.75 -6.55
N THR A 293 -21.69 -20.21 -7.17
CA THR A 293 -22.40 -19.43 -8.20
C THR A 293 -23.20 -18.30 -7.54
N ILE A 294 -23.68 -17.35 -8.33
CA ILE A 294 -24.56 -16.28 -7.80
C ILE A 294 -25.83 -16.89 -7.15
N ARG A 295 -26.35 -17.96 -7.73
CA ARG A 295 -27.51 -18.68 -7.18
C ARG A 295 -27.18 -19.30 -5.82
N ASP A 296 -26.04 -20.00 -5.70
CA ASP A 296 -25.62 -20.57 -4.42
C ASP A 296 -25.39 -19.50 -3.36
N LEU A 297 -24.84 -18.33 -3.77
CA LEU A 297 -24.71 -17.18 -2.88
C LEU A 297 -26.08 -16.69 -2.40
N GLN A 298 -27.10 -16.65 -3.27
CA GLN A 298 -28.48 -16.27 -2.88
C GLN A 298 -29.12 -17.27 -1.94
N GLU A 299 -28.82 -18.55 -2.09
CA GLU A 299 -29.31 -19.62 -1.20
C GLU A 299 -28.63 -19.57 0.19
N ASN A 300 -27.35 -19.19 0.26
CA ASN A 300 -26.54 -19.20 1.47
C ASN A 300 -26.55 -17.86 2.23
N TYR A 301 -26.76 -16.75 1.55
CA TYR A 301 -26.75 -15.42 2.13
C TYR A 301 -28.06 -14.68 1.83
N THR A 302 -28.24 -13.52 2.46
CA THR A 302 -29.42 -12.69 2.18
C THR A 302 -29.33 -12.05 0.80
N ASP A 303 -30.48 -11.91 0.12
CA ASP A 303 -30.57 -11.21 -1.18
C ASP A 303 -29.91 -9.83 -1.14
N ARG A 304 -30.05 -9.14 -0.01
CA ARG A 304 -29.46 -7.82 0.22
C ARG A 304 -27.93 -7.86 0.19
N PHE A 305 -27.31 -8.90 0.75
CA PHE A 305 -25.87 -9.09 0.74
C PHE A 305 -25.35 -9.38 -0.67
N VAL A 306 -26.00 -10.33 -1.36
CA VAL A 306 -25.63 -10.72 -2.73
C VAL A 306 -25.78 -9.58 -3.71
N SER A 307 -26.92 -8.86 -3.64
CA SER A 307 -27.18 -7.69 -4.48
C SER A 307 -26.08 -6.62 -4.31
N ARG A 308 -25.63 -6.37 -3.09
CA ARG A 308 -24.55 -5.40 -2.82
C ARG A 308 -23.20 -5.85 -3.36
N ILE A 309 -22.85 -7.12 -3.16
CA ILE A 309 -21.58 -7.67 -3.70
C ILE A 309 -21.61 -7.58 -5.23
N CYS A 310 -22.67 -8.10 -5.86
CA CYS A 310 -22.75 -8.14 -7.32
C CYS A 310 -22.88 -6.75 -7.97
N GLY A 311 -23.52 -5.81 -7.28
CA GLY A 311 -23.71 -4.44 -7.79
C GLY A 311 -22.53 -3.50 -7.59
N ASN A 312 -21.63 -3.80 -6.61
CA ASN A 312 -20.53 -2.92 -6.25
C ASN A 312 -19.14 -3.52 -6.50
N ALA A 313 -19.06 -4.77 -6.99
CA ALA A 313 -17.79 -5.42 -7.28
C ALA A 313 -17.68 -5.81 -8.75
N ARG A 314 -16.50 -5.61 -9.31
CA ARG A 314 -16.15 -6.14 -10.63
C ARG A 314 -16.12 -7.66 -10.58
N GLN A 315 -16.98 -8.32 -11.33
CA GLN A 315 -17.02 -9.78 -11.37
C GLN A 315 -15.98 -10.32 -12.35
N LEU A 316 -15.14 -11.24 -11.86
CA LEU A 316 -14.15 -11.97 -12.64
C LEU A 316 -14.46 -13.46 -12.57
N ASP A 317 -14.86 -14.03 -13.70
CA ASP A 317 -15.10 -15.45 -13.85
C ASP A 317 -13.78 -16.19 -14.09
N PHE A 318 -13.52 -17.23 -13.31
CA PHE A 318 -12.35 -18.10 -13.49
C PHE A 318 -12.78 -19.36 -14.21
N LEU A 319 -12.19 -19.61 -15.37
CA LEU A 319 -12.56 -20.70 -16.26
C LEU A 319 -11.43 -21.73 -16.36
N GLY A 320 -11.80 -23.00 -16.51
CA GLY A 320 -10.84 -24.08 -16.69
C GLY A 320 -11.14 -25.31 -15.82
N ARG A 321 -10.12 -26.15 -15.66
CA ARG A 321 -10.11 -27.32 -14.78
C ARG A 321 -9.13 -27.08 -13.64
N ASP A 322 -9.26 -27.81 -12.53
CA ASP A 322 -8.34 -27.68 -11.40
C ASP A 322 -6.87 -27.88 -11.84
N ILE A 323 -6.09 -26.79 -11.77
CA ILE A 323 -4.70 -26.76 -12.20
C ILE A 323 -3.77 -27.52 -11.26
N ARG A 324 -4.17 -27.80 -10.01
CA ARG A 324 -3.38 -28.56 -9.04
C ARG A 324 -3.21 -30.02 -9.47
N ILE A 325 -4.18 -30.55 -10.21
CA ILE A 325 -4.15 -31.93 -10.74
C ILE A 325 -3.17 -32.04 -11.93
N ARG A 326 -2.91 -30.93 -12.64
CA ARG A 326 -1.98 -30.90 -13.78
C ARG A 326 -0.50 -30.68 -13.42
N ARG A 327 -0.21 -30.39 -12.14
CA ARG A 327 1.16 -30.18 -11.64
C ARG A 327 1.93 -31.49 -11.36
N LYS A 328 1.32 -32.67 -11.64
CA LYS A 328 1.98 -33.96 -11.49
C LYS A 328 2.61 -34.43 -12.78
#